data_87814f7c47f2baed343bbe7e8c8f0e94
#
_entry.id   87814f7c47f2baed343bbe7e8c8f0e94
#
_cell.length_a   1.000
_cell.length_b   1.000
_cell.length_c   1.000
_cell.angle_alpha   90.00
_cell.angle_beta   90.00
_cell.angle_gamma   90.00
#
_symmetry.space_group_name_H-M   'P 1'
#
loop_
_entity.id
_entity.type
_entity.pdbx_description
1 polymer ?
#
loop_
_entity_poly.entity_id
_entity_poly.type
_entity_poly.pdbx_seq_one_letter_code
_entity_poly.pdbx_strand_id
1 'polypeptide(L)'
;MIERIEQLRAEAQRAIAEASGSEELQELRVRYLGRKAELPQLLRGVAELDPAQRGQVGKAANQARAALQELIGARARELASQELEHGLASDAVDVTLPGAPAQPIGRLHVLSSTRRELEDIFLGLGFTVMEGPEVETVHYNFDALNHSPTHPARARTDTFYVESHRADSELVLRTHTSPMQVRAMEAHPPPLYVVVPGRVYRPDSDATHTPQFHQIEGLAVDEDITLADLKGTLLEFARAVFGEQRDVRLRPHHFPFTEPSVEVDVSCFHCNGRGFLADGARCYLCKGEGWLEVLGAGEVDPNVYAHVPTTAANAPGYDPERVQGFAWGMGIERIAMLRHGIPDLRLYFENDLRFLEQW
;
A
#
# COMPACT_ATOMS: atom_id res chain seq x y z
N MET A 1 41.15 -9.11 44.38
CA MET A 1 39.78 -9.05 43.87
C MET A 1 39.08 -7.76 44.26
N ILE A 2 39.14 -7.30 45.51
CA ILE A 2 38.55 -6.03 45.98
C ILE A 2 39.13 -4.83 45.20
N GLU A 3 40.44 -4.75 45.08
CA GLU A 3 41.12 -3.69 44.29
C GLU A 3 40.63 -3.62 42.82
N ARG A 4 40.36 -4.79 42.21
CA ARG A 4 39.84 -4.83 40.85
C ARG A 4 38.40 -4.33 40.75
N ILE A 5 37.57 -4.60 41.76
CA ILE A 5 36.19 -4.08 41.86
C ILE A 5 36.22 -2.55 42.00
N GLU A 6 37.13 -2.04 42.83
CA GLU A 6 37.27 -0.57 43.01
C GLU A 6 37.77 0.12 41.75
N GLN A 7 38.74 -0.49 41.05
CA GLN A 7 39.23 0.01 39.74
C GLN A 7 38.08 0.05 38.71
N LEU A 8 37.35 -1.06 38.55
CA LEU A 8 36.21 -1.12 37.63
C LEU A 8 35.11 -0.09 37.98
N ARG A 9 34.85 0.09 39.28
CA ARG A 9 33.93 1.13 39.75
C ARG A 9 34.39 2.51 39.33
N ALA A 10 35.69 2.86 39.56
CA ALA A 10 36.23 4.16 39.23
C ALA A 10 36.26 4.42 37.73
N GLU A 11 36.59 3.40 36.91
CA GLU A 11 36.54 3.48 35.45
C GLU A 11 35.11 3.73 34.96
N ALA A 12 34.17 2.95 35.47
CA ALA A 12 32.77 3.08 35.08
C ALA A 12 32.17 4.43 35.52
N GLN A 13 32.49 4.91 36.71
CA GLN A 13 32.05 6.23 37.18
C GLN A 13 32.48 7.36 36.25
N ARG A 14 33.75 7.33 35.78
CA ARG A 14 34.27 8.34 34.84
C ARG A 14 33.55 8.25 33.49
N ALA A 15 33.47 7.04 32.93
CA ALA A 15 32.80 6.84 31.65
C ALA A 15 31.30 7.26 31.68
N ILE A 16 30.59 6.95 32.77
CA ILE A 16 29.19 7.37 32.96
C ILE A 16 29.03 8.89 33.05
N ALA A 17 29.97 9.57 33.73
CA ALA A 17 29.94 11.01 33.84
C ALA A 17 30.24 11.73 32.50
N GLU A 18 31.08 11.12 31.67
CA GLU A 18 31.48 11.64 30.35
C GLU A 18 30.50 11.31 29.23
N ALA A 19 29.54 10.41 29.45
CA ALA A 19 28.55 10.01 28.46
C ALA A 19 27.78 11.25 27.94
N SER A 20 27.73 11.40 26.61
CA SER A 20 27.20 12.59 25.93
C SER A 20 25.75 12.41 25.45
N GLY A 21 25.22 11.18 25.46
CA GLY A 21 23.87 10.85 25.01
C GLY A 21 23.30 9.57 25.63
N SER A 22 21.99 9.41 25.51
CA SER A 22 21.25 8.27 26.06
C SER A 22 21.69 6.92 25.48
N GLU A 23 22.08 6.89 24.21
CA GLU A 23 22.55 5.67 23.53
C GLU A 23 23.92 5.22 24.09
N GLU A 24 24.87 6.13 24.20
CA GLU A 24 26.18 5.86 24.79
C GLU A 24 26.07 5.38 26.24
N LEU A 25 25.18 6.00 27.03
CA LEU A 25 24.91 5.58 28.40
C LEU A 25 24.35 4.15 28.49
N GLN A 26 23.52 3.76 27.53
CA GLN A 26 22.98 2.40 27.44
C GLN A 26 24.07 1.38 27.07
N GLU A 27 25.01 1.73 26.21
CA GLU A 27 26.18 0.90 25.90
C GLU A 27 27.05 0.71 27.15
N LEU A 28 27.32 1.77 27.90
CA LEU A 28 28.08 1.70 29.16
C LEU A 28 27.37 0.82 30.21
N ARG A 29 26.04 0.92 30.29
CA ARG A 29 25.25 0.04 31.15
C ARG A 29 25.44 -1.45 30.79
N VAL A 30 25.43 -1.78 29.49
CA VAL A 30 25.68 -3.14 29.03
C VAL A 30 27.11 -3.58 29.31
N ARG A 31 28.08 -2.69 29.09
CA ARG A 31 29.51 -2.94 29.29
C ARG A 31 29.87 -3.26 30.74
N TYR A 32 29.30 -2.53 31.72
CA TYR A 32 29.68 -2.66 33.12
C TYR A 32 28.69 -3.49 33.96
N LEU A 33 27.42 -3.55 33.59
CA LEU A 33 26.37 -4.24 34.35
C LEU A 33 25.69 -5.38 33.58
N GLY A 34 26.01 -5.57 32.30
CA GLY A 34 25.47 -6.63 31.45
C GLY A 34 25.86 -8.02 31.93
N ARG A 35 25.10 -9.04 31.55
CA ARG A 35 25.33 -10.42 31.99
C ARG A 35 26.75 -10.95 31.75
N LYS A 36 27.45 -10.47 30.76
CA LYS A 36 28.82 -10.83 30.37
C LYS A 36 29.88 -9.85 30.89
N ALA A 37 29.47 -8.78 31.59
CA ALA A 37 30.39 -7.79 32.12
C ALA A 37 31.25 -8.35 33.26
N GLU A 38 32.43 -7.78 33.47
CA GLU A 38 33.42 -8.24 34.42
C GLU A 38 32.89 -8.20 35.88
N LEU A 39 32.17 -7.14 36.25
CA LEU A 39 31.64 -7.00 37.62
C LEU A 39 30.62 -8.11 38.01
N PRO A 40 29.63 -8.48 37.17
CA PRO A 40 28.78 -9.63 37.38
C PRO A 40 29.53 -10.97 37.34
N GLN A 41 30.64 -11.08 36.58
CA GLN A 41 31.45 -12.28 36.58
C GLN A 41 32.24 -12.44 37.86
N LEU A 42 32.82 -11.37 38.41
CA LEU A 42 33.48 -11.35 39.71
C LEU A 42 32.51 -11.73 40.83
N LEU A 43 31.25 -11.26 40.77
CA LEU A 43 30.20 -11.66 41.71
C LEU A 43 29.91 -13.16 41.70
N ARG A 44 29.91 -13.81 40.50
CA ARG A 44 29.71 -15.26 40.40
C ARG A 44 30.89 -16.04 40.92
N GLY A 45 32.13 -15.54 40.71
CA GLY A 45 33.35 -16.16 41.20
C GLY A 45 33.54 -16.05 42.73
N VAL A 46 32.74 -15.25 43.45
CA VAL A 46 32.78 -15.16 44.92
C VAL A 46 32.53 -16.52 45.58
N ALA A 47 31.74 -17.40 44.96
CA ALA A 47 31.46 -18.73 45.47
C ALA A 47 32.70 -19.65 45.54
N GLU A 48 33.74 -19.35 44.77
CA GLU A 48 34.98 -20.15 44.69
C GLU A 48 36.08 -19.67 45.69
N LEU A 49 35.82 -18.53 46.38
CA LEU A 49 36.77 -17.97 47.36
C LEU A 49 36.69 -18.64 48.71
N ASP A 50 37.74 -18.44 49.56
CA ASP A 50 37.77 -18.84 50.94
C ASP A 50 36.59 -18.23 51.74
N PRO A 51 35.88 -18.99 52.59
CA PRO A 51 34.74 -18.52 53.38
C PRO A 51 34.98 -17.21 54.14
N ALA A 52 36.19 -16.95 54.61
CA ALA A 52 36.57 -15.74 55.31
C ALA A 52 36.56 -14.48 54.41
N GLN A 53 36.78 -14.64 53.11
CA GLN A 53 36.88 -13.55 52.15
C GLN A 53 35.54 -13.31 51.39
N ARG A 54 34.67 -14.32 51.28
CA ARG A 54 33.40 -14.24 50.53
C ARG A 54 32.52 -13.06 50.94
N GLY A 55 32.39 -12.85 52.28
CA GLY A 55 31.53 -11.79 52.80
C GLY A 55 32.02 -10.39 52.41
N GLN A 56 33.31 -10.16 52.47
CA GLN A 56 33.89 -8.82 52.14
C GLN A 56 33.85 -8.54 50.64
N VAL A 57 34.24 -9.51 49.82
CA VAL A 57 34.23 -9.35 48.35
C VAL A 57 32.81 -9.24 47.82
N GLY A 58 31.88 -10.05 48.30
CA GLY A 58 30.46 -9.99 47.90
C GLY A 58 29.80 -8.66 48.29
N LYS A 59 30.12 -8.14 49.48
CA LYS A 59 29.64 -6.82 49.92
C LYS A 59 30.19 -5.68 49.04
N ALA A 60 31.50 -5.69 48.77
CA ALA A 60 32.14 -4.69 47.92
C ALA A 60 31.59 -4.72 46.49
N ALA A 61 31.40 -5.87 45.89
CA ALA A 61 30.86 -5.96 44.54
C ALA A 61 29.39 -5.56 44.45
N ASN A 62 28.56 -5.92 45.45
CA ASN A 62 27.17 -5.47 45.50
C ASN A 62 27.05 -3.98 45.73
N GLN A 63 27.91 -3.38 46.56
CA GLN A 63 27.97 -1.93 46.73
C GLN A 63 28.38 -1.20 45.46
N ALA A 64 29.41 -1.70 44.75
CA ALA A 64 29.84 -1.17 43.47
C ALA A 64 28.71 -1.22 42.43
N ARG A 65 28.02 -2.36 42.34
CA ARG A 65 26.88 -2.55 41.45
C ARG A 65 25.74 -1.55 41.75
N ALA A 66 25.35 -1.44 43.02
CA ALA A 66 24.30 -0.51 43.45
C ALA A 66 24.66 0.95 43.11
N ALA A 67 25.89 1.36 43.44
CA ALA A 67 26.39 2.70 43.15
C ALA A 67 26.40 3.00 41.63
N LEU A 68 26.83 2.06 40.81
CA LEU A 68 26.80 2.22 39.35
C LEU A 68 25.38 2.28 38.79
N GLN A 69 24.44 1.49 39.31
CA GLN A 69 23.04 1.57 38.93
C GLN A 69 22.40 2.90 39.25
N GLU A 70 22.73 3.46 40.42
CA GLU A 70 22.25 4.78 40.85
C GLU A 70 22.82 5.88 39.96
N LEU A 71 24.13 5.85 39.67
CA LEU A 71 24.79 6.82 38.79
C LEU A 71 24.25 6.79 37.37
N ILE A 72 24.06 5.58 36.79
CA ILE A 72 23.44 5.45 35.47
C ILE A 72 22.02 6.01 35.48
N GLY A 73 21.23 5.72 36.52
CA GLY A 73 19.88 6.27 36.65
C GLY A 73 19.83 7.80 36.78
N ALA A 74 20.79 8.38 37.51
CA ALA A 74 20.92 9.83 37.63
C ALA A 74 21.32 10.46 36.30
N ARG A 75 22.35 9.92 35.63
CA ARG A 75 22.82 10.42 34.34
C ARG A 75 21.77 10.27 33.22
N ALA A 76 21.02 9.18 33.24
CA ALA A 76 19.93 8.98 32.30
C ALA A 76 18.82 10.06 32.41
N ARG A 77 18.47 10.45 33.64
CA ARG A 77 17.50 11.54 33.85
C ARG A 77 18.05 12.89 33.40
N GLU A 78 19.33 13.15 33.64
CA GLU A 78 19.97 14.38 33.21
C GLU A 78 20.03 14.48 31.67
N LEU A 79 20.50 13.43 30.99
CA LEU A 79 20.55 13.38 29.52
C LEU A 79 19.18 13.49 28.90
N ALA A 80 18.18 12.77 29.43
CA ALA A 80 16.79 12.87 28.96
C ALA A 80 16.22 14.28 29.11
N SER A 81 16.56 14.99 30.21
CA SER A 81 16.16 16.39 30.38
C SER A 81 16.84 17.32 29.34
N GLN A 82 18.13 17.11 29.08
CA GLN A 82 18.87 17.90 28.09
C GLN A 82 18.37 17.63 26.66
N GLU A 83 18.11 16.37 26.32
CA GLU A 83 17.54 15.97 25.03
C GLU A 83 16.15 16.59 24.84
N LEU A 84 15.31 16.57 25.90
CA LEU A 84 13.99 17.20 25.88
C LEU A 84 14.08 18.72 25.70
N GLU A 85 14.97 19.41 26.47
CA GLU A 85 15.15 20.85 26.35
C GLU A 85 15.67 21.24 24.95
N HIS A 86 16.59 20.44 24.39
CA HIS A 86 17.09 20.66 23.04
C HIS A 86 15.99 20.45 21.99
N GLY A 87 15.17 19.38 22.14
CA GLY A 87 14.01 19.13 21.29
C GLY A 87 13.00 20.28 21.37
N LEU A 88 12.64 20.72 22.58
CA LEU A 88 11.72 21.84 22.75
C LEU A 88 12.25 23.16 22.16
N ALA A 89 13.57 23.38 22.19
CA ALA A 89 14.16 24.57 21.59
C ALA A 89 14.18 24.50 20.07
N SER A 90 14.45 23.30 19.49
CA SER A 90 14.46 23.09 18.04
C SER A 90 13.05 23.11 17.43
N ASP A 91 12.05 22.65 18.19
CA ASP A 91 10.65 22.59 17.78
C ASP A 91 9.83 23.84 18.19
N ALA A 92 10.52 24.91 18.60
CA ALA A 92 9.88 26.16 19.00
C ALA A 92 9.02 26.72 17.85
N VAL A 93 7.74 26.89 18.10
CA VAL A 93 6.79 27.49 17.16
C VAL A 93 6.62 28.97 17.48
N ASP A 94 6.76 29.82 16.48
CA ASP A 94 6.46 31.25 16.63
C ASP A 94 4.96 31.46 16.78
N VAL A 95 4.50 31.68 18.02
CA VAL A 95 3.09 31.90 18.35
C VAL A 95 2.56 33.27 17.86
N THR A 96 3.43 34.14 17.31
CA THR A 96 2.99 35.41 16.72
C THR A 96 2.57 35.25 15.26
N LEU A 97 2.91 34.13 14.64
CA LEU A 97 2.42 33.82 13.30
C LEU A 97 0.89 33.62 13.30
N PRO A 98 0.20 34.05 12.27
CA PRO A 98 -1.24 33.79 12.15
C PRO A 98 -1.49 32.28 12.19
N GLY A 99 -2.53 31.86 12.92
CA GLY A 99 -2.96 30.48 12.96
C GLY A 99 -3.29 29.92 11.56
N ALA A 100 -3.36 28.62 11.44
CA ALA A 100 -3.77 28.00 10.18
C ALA A 100 -5.10 28.59 9.71
N PRO A 101 -5.22 28.99 8.43
CA PRO A 101 -6.48 29.49 7.90
C PRO A 101 -7.58 28.44 8.10
N ALA A 102 -8.82 28.90 8.37
CA ALA A 102 -9.95 28.00 8.47
C ALA A 102 -10.02 27.13 7.21
N GLN A 103 -10.03 25.80 7.41
CA GLN A 103 -10.12 24.87 6.30
C GLN A 103 -11.42 25.10 5.54
N PRO A 104 -11.40 25.17 4.21
CA PRO A 104 -12.62 25.30 3.43
C PRO A 104 -13.52 24.07 3.71
N ILE A 105 -14.78 24.35 4.03
CA ILE A 105 -15.79 23.30 4.25
C ILE A 105 -16.00 22.59 2.90
N GLY A 106 -16.03 21.24 2.93
CA GLY A 106 -16.39 20.45 1.74
C GLY A 106 -15.22 19.99 0.86
N ARG A 107 -14.05 19.73 1.40
CA ARG A 107 -12.98 19.01 0.67
C ARG A 107 -13.39 17.56 0.42
N LEU A 108 -13.09 17.09 -0.78
CA LEU A 108 -13.26 15.68 -1.11
C LEU A 108 -12.13 14.85 -0.53
N HIS A 109 -12.45 13.63 -0.12
CA HIS A 109 -11.43 12.63 0.18
C HIS A 109 -10.57 12.37 -1.07
N VAL A 110 -9.26 12.16 -0.90
CA VAL A 110 -8.30 12.00 -2.00
C VAL A 110 -8.71 10.89 -2.99
N LEU A 111 -9.28 9.77 -2.52
CA LEU A 111 -9.80 8.73 -3.41
C LEU A 111 -11.01 9.20 -4.21
N SER A 112 -11.91 9.99 -3.60
CA SER A 112 -13.07 10.53 -4.30
C SER A 112 -12.67 11.55 -5.36
N SER A 113 -11.65 12.37 -5.07
CA SER A 113 -11.08 13.31 -6.03
C SER A 113 -10.41 12.57 -7.18
N THR A 114 -9.58 11.56 -6.88
CA THR A 114 -8.92 10.70 -7.89
C THR A 114 -9.96 10.00 -8.76
N ARG A 115 -10.99 9.38 -8.17
CA ARG A 115 -12.08 8.73 -8.90
C ARG A 115 -12.72 9.69 -9.92
N ARG A 116 -13.14 10.88 -9.49
CA ARG A 116 -13.78 11.88 -10.37
C ARG A 116 -12.88 12.28 -11.53
N GLU A 117 -11.62 12.50 -11.27
CA GLU A 117 -10.67 12.86 -12.30
C GLU A 117 -10.48 11.74 -13.33
N LEU A 118 -10.41 10.48 -12.89
CA LEU A 118 -10.38 9.33 -13.79
C LEU A 118 -11.67 9.23 -14.63
N GLU A 119 -12.83 9.41 -14.00
CA GLU A 119 -14.12 9.47 -14.70
C GLU A 119 -14.13 10.57 -15.76
N ASP A 120 -13.68 11.79 -15.43
CA ASP A 120 -13.64 12.93 -16.34
C ASP A 120 -12.72 12.68 -17.55
N ILE A 121 -11.57 12.02 -17.35
CA ILE A 121 -10.67 11.64 -18.44
C ILE A 121 -11.38 10.70 -19.42
N PHE A 122 -12.02 9.64 -18.94
CA PHE A 122 -12.69 8.69 -19.81
C PHE A 122 -13.98 9.24 -20.41
N LEU A 123 -14.72 10.10 -19.72
CA LEU A 123 -15.83 10.88 -20.30
C LEU A 123 -15.32 11.73 -21.47
N GLY A 124 -14.16 12.38 -21.33
CA GLY A 124 -13.51 13.12 -22.41
C GLY A 124 -13.12 12.27 -23.61
N LEU A 125 -12.85 10.97 -23.40
CA LEU A 125 -12.58 9.96 -24.45
C LEU A 125 -13.87 9.33 -25.04
N GLY A 126 -15.06 9.76 -24.61
CA GLY A 126 -16.34 9.29 -25.13
C GLY A 126 -16.95 8.11 -24.38
N PHE A 127 -16.39 7.70 -23.24
CA PHE A 127 -17.00 6.66 -22.40
C PHE A 127 -18.16 7.23 -21.57
N THR A 128 -19.07 6.36 -21.17
CA THR A 128 -20.19 6.67 -20.26
C THR A 128 -19.95 6.00 -18.91
N VAL A 129 -20.17 6.72 -17.82
CA VAL A 129 -20.04 6.15 -16.46
C VAL A 129 -21.28 5.32 -16.13
N MET A 130 -21.06 4.08 -15.69
CA MET A 130 -22.10 3.18 -15.21
C MET A 130 -21.77 2.65 -13.80
N GLU A 131 -22.80 2.42 -13.00
CA GLU A 131 -22.67 1.83 -11.67
C GLU A 131 -23.47 0.53 -11.57
N GLY A 132 -23.06 -0.35 -10.65
CA GLY A 132 -23.72 -1.63 -10.43
C GLY A 132 -23.66 -2.12 -9.00
N PRO A 133 -24.32 -3.25 -8.71
CA PRO A 133 -24.43 -3.79 -7.35
C PRO A 133 -23.07 -4.26 -6.82
N GLU A 134 -22.85 -4.05 -5.53
CA GLU A 134 -21.67 -4.58 -4.82
C GLU A 134 -21.84 -6.04 -4.39
N VAL A 135 -23.08 -6.43 -4.09
CA VAL A 135 -23.45 -7.84 -3.90
C VAL A 135 -23.91 -8.39 -5.24
N GLU A 136 -23.16 -9.33 -5.76
CA GLU A 136 -23.35 -9.86 -7.11
C GLU A 136 -23.60 -11.36 -7.10
N THR A 137 -24.18 -11.88 -8.17
CA THR A 137 -24.30 -13.33 -8.33
C THR A 137 -22.98 -13.93 -8.81
N VAL A 138 -22.73 -15.19 -8.44
CA VAL A 138 -21.60 -15.98 -8.96
C VAL A 138 -21.60 -16.00 -10.49
N HIS A 139 -22.78 -16.01 -11.12
CA HIS A 139 -22.91 -15.93 -12.57
C HIS A 139 -22.22 -14.71 -13.16
N TYR A 140 -22.58 -13.50 -12.74
CA TYR A 140 -21.98 -12.28 -13.29
C TYR A 140 -20.55 -12.06 -12.82
N ASN A 141 -20.21 -12.47 -11.59
CA ASN A 141 -18.87 -12.26 -11.07
C ASN A 141 -17.83 -13.22 -11.68
N PHE A 142 -18.26 -14.38 -12.16
CA PHE A 142 -17.37 -15.43 -12.65
C PHE A 142 -17.81 -16.09 -13.95
N ASP A 143 -19.00 -16.69 -13.99
CA ASP A 143 -19.39 -17.56 -15.12
C ASP A 143 -19.45 -16.78 -16.44
N ALA A 144 -20.15 -15.67 -16.44
CA ALA A 144 -20.30 -14.80 -17.61
C ALA A 144 -19.00 -14.08 -18.04
N LEU A 145 -17.96 -14.14 -17.19
CA LEU A 145 -16.64 -13.64 -17.44
C LEU A 145 -15.63 -14.78 -17.73
N ASN A 146 -16.13 -15.89 -18.24
CA ASN A 146 -15.32 -17.02 -18.69
C ASN A 146 -14.42 -17.66 -17.61
N HIS A 147 -14.71 -17.47 -16.32
CA HIS A 147 -13.98 -18.16 -15.26
C HIS A 147 -14.42 -19.62 -15.16
N SER A 148 -13.48 -20.55 -15.25
CA SER A 148 -13.79 -21.97 -15.05
C SER A 148 -14.36 -22.24 -13.66
N PRO A 149 -15.20 -23.30 -13.47
CA PRO A 149 -15.72 -23.67 -12.16
C PRO A 149 -14.66 -23.97 -11.10
N THR A 150 -13.44 -24.32 -11.54
CA THR A 150 -12.30 -24.66 -10.69
C THR A 150 -11.28 -23.52 -10.57
N HIS A 151 -11.60 -22.33 -11.07
CA HIS A 151 -10.68 -21.20 -11.02
C HIS A 151 -10.37 -20.80 -9.56
N PRO A 152 -9.09 -20.59 -9.19
CA PRO A 152 -8.68 -20.27 -7.80
C PRO A 152 -9.43 -19.07 -7.20
N ALA A 153 -9.67 -18.02 -7.98
CA ALA A 153 -10.37 -16.82 -7.51
C ALA A 153 -11.79 -17.10 -6.97
N ARG A 154 -12.39 -18.28 -7.28
CA ARG A 154 -13.69 -18.70 -6.71
C ARG A 154 -13.57 -19.28 -5.31
N ALA A 155 -12.34 -19.53 -4.82
CA ALA A 155 -12.16 -20.10 -3.49
C ALA A 155 -12.68 -19.13 -2.41
N ARG A 156 -13.22 -19.67 -1.32
CA ARG A 156 -13.67 -18.86 -0.17
C ARG A 156 -12.52 -18.14 0.56
N THR A 157 -11.29 -18.51 0.27
CA THR A 157 -10.09 -17.80 0.69
C THR A 157 -9.88 -16.50 -0.08
N ASP A 158 -10.38 -16.39 -1.32
CA ASP A 158 -10.11 -15.29 -2.25
C ASP A 158 -11.37 -14.48 -2.59
N THR A 159 -12.56 -14.95 -2.18
CA THR A 159 -13.85 -14.31 -2.42
C THR A 159 -14.76 -14.40 -1.21
N PHE A 160 -15.38 -13.28 -0.85
CA PHE A 160 -16.42 -13.23 0.19
C PHE A 160 -17.76 -13.69 -0.36
N TYR A 161 -18.22 -14.85 0.08
CA TYR A 161 -19.56 -15.36 -0.21
C TYR A 161 -20.56 -14.81 0.81
N VAL A 162 -21.72 -14.38 0.32
CA VAL A 162 -22.81 -13.84 1.14
C VAL A 162 -23.86 -14.95 1.36
N GLU A 163 -24.26 -15.16 2.62
CA GLU A 163 -25.36 -16.06 2.92
C GLU A 163 -26.65 -15.53 2.29
N SER A 164 -27.28 -16.36 1.47
CA SER A 164 -28.54 -16.05 0.80
C SER A 164 -29.64 -17.00 1.26
N HIS A 165 -30.78 -16.44 1.60
CA HIS A 165 -32.01 -17.24 1.82
C HIS A 165 -32.73 -17.62 0.50
N ARG A 166 -32.22 -17.19 -0.64
CA ARG A 166 -32.67 -17.56 -1.97
C ARG A 166 -32.00 -18.86 -2.39
N ALA A 167 -32.77 -19.90 -2.65
CA ALA A 167 -32.24 -21.21 -3.00
C ALA A 167 -31.64 -21.30 -4.42
N ASP A 168 -31.81 -20.28 -5.24
CA ASP A 168 -31.56 -20.30 -6.68
C ASP A 168 -30.30 -19.55 -7.13
N SER A 169 -29.56 -18.87 -6.21
CA SER A 169 -28.34 -18.14 -6.56
C SER A 169 -27.35 -18.02 -5.42
N GLU A 170 -26.09 -18.36 -5.67
CA GLU A 170 -24.98 -17.99 -4.80
C GLU A 170 -24.63 -16.51 -5.01
N LEU A 171 -24.42 -15.79 -3.91
CA LEU A 171 -24.05 -14.37 -3.89
C LEU A 171 -22.66 -14.19 -3.35
N VAL A 172 -21.96 -13.19 -3.90
CA VAL A 172 -20.62 -12.76 -3.48
C VAL A 172 -20.57 -11.26 -3.32
N LEU A 173 -19.65 -10.77 -2.52
CA LEU A 173 -19.17 -9.40 -2.68
C LEU A 173 -18.29 -9.39 -3.93
N ARG A 174 -18.59 -8.53 -4.91
CA ARG A 174 -17.89 -8.51 -6.19
C ARG A 174 -16.38 -8.32 -5.99
N THR A 175 -15.58 -9.14 -6.67
CA THR A 175 -14.12 -9.12 -6.59
C THR A 175 -13.47 -8.13 -7.57
N HIS A 176 -14.24 -7.63 -8.51
CA HIS A 176 -13.91 -6.63 -9.53
C HIS A 176 -15.20 -5.95 -10.03
N THR A 177 -15.08 -4.89 -10.81
CA THR A 177 -16.26 -4.22 -11.38
C THR A 177 -16.68 -4.80 -12.74
N SER A 178 -15.96 -5.79 -13.26
CA SER A 178 -16.23 -6.47 -14.55
C SER A 178 -17.64 -7.08 -14.71
N PRO A 179 -18.38 -7.50 -13.68
CA PRO A 179 -19.78 -7.91 -13.83
C PRO A 179 -20.62 -6.90 -14.60
N MET A 180 -20.31 -5.62 -14.46
CA MET A 180 -21.02 -4.56 -15.17
C MET A 180 -20.76 -4.53 -16.67
N GLN A 181 -19.69 -5.16 -17.16
CA GLN A 181 -19.45 -5.31 -18.61
C GLN A 181 -20.58 -6.14 -19.23
N VAL A 182 -20.89 -7.28 -18.63
CA VAL A 182 -22.00 -8.15 -19.10
C VAL A 182 -23.34 -7.45 -18.96
N ARG A 183 -23.61 -6.84 -17.78
CA ARG A 183 -24.86 -6.11 -17.54
C ARG A 183 -25.04 -4.91 -18.49
N ALA A 184 -23.97 -4.22 -18.84
CA ALA A 184 -24.01 -3.13 -19.80
C ALA A 184 -24.37 -3.64 -21.22
N MET A 185 -23.74 -4.73 -21.63
CA MET A 185 -24.03 -5.40 -22.91
C MET A 185 -25.44 -6.00 -22.97
N GLU A 186 -26.00 -6.47 -21.86
CA GLU A 186 -27.42 -6.90 -21.81
C GLU A 186 -28.39 -5.74 -21.95
N ALA A 187 -28.02 -4.56 -21.49
CA ALA A 187 -28.89 -3.37 -21.45
C ALA A 187 -28.79 -2.49 -22.69
N HIS A 188 -27.68 -2.55 -23.43
CA HIS A 188 -27.40 -1.63 -24.54
C HIS A 188 -26.86 -2.37 -25.76
N PRO A 189 -27.19 -1.94 -27.00
CA PRO A 189 -26.57 -2.46 -28.21
C PRO A 189 -25.13 -1.92 -28.40
N PRO A 190 -24.31 -2.58 -29.22
CA PRO A 190 -23.08 -1.97 -29.71
C PRO A 190 -23.41 -0.80 -30.67
N PRO A 191 -22.56 0.27 -30.80
CA PRO A 191 -21.29 0.42 -30.08
C PRO A 191 -21.50 0.77 -28.60
N LEU A 192 -20.60 0.25 -27.74
CA LEU A 192 -20.69 0.44 -26.29
C LEU A 192 -19.35 0.87 -25.72
N TYR A 193 -19.28 2.04 -25.08
CA TYR A 193 -18.11 2.57 -24.41
C TYR A 193 -18.49 2.94 -22.98
N VAL A 194 -18.07 2.16 -21.99
CA VAL A 194 -18.46 2.35 -20.60
C VAL A 194 -17.26 2.26 -19.66
N VAL A 195 -17.31 3.04 -18.57
CA VAL A 195 -16.42 2.93 -17.43
C VAL A 195 -17.23 2.66 -16.17
N VAL A 196 -16.75 1.79 -15.33
CA VAL A 196 -17.43 1.31 -14.14
C VAL A 196 -16.54 1.52 -12.91
N PRO A 197 -16.63 2.66 -12.24
CA PRO A 197 -15.99 2.87 -10.95
C PRO A 197 -16.80 2.19 -9.86
N GLY A 198 -16.13 1.63 -8.84
CA GLY A 198 -16.84 1.09 -7.70
C GLY A 198 -15.98 0.36 -6.70
N ARG A 199 -16.58 0.06 -5.54
CA ARG A 199 -15.95 -0.75 -4.49
C ARG A 199 -15.93 -2.22 -4.89
N VAL A 200 -14.84 -2.88 -4.52
CA VAL A 200 -14.61 -4.30 -4.74
C VAL A 200 -14.01 -4.93 -3.49
N TYR A 201 -14.08 -6.25 -3.37
CA TYR A 201 -13.81 -6.94 -2.12
C TYR A 201 -12.99 -8.20 -2.35
N ARG A 202 -11.85 -8.32 -1.63
CA ARG A 202 -10.99 -9.51 -1.63
C ARG A 202 -10.48 -9.75 -0.21
N PRO A 203 -10.40 -10.99 0.28
CA PRO A 203 -9.98 -11.30 1.65
C PRO A 203 -8.51 -10.97 1.99
N ASP A 204 -7.79 -10.26 1.15
CA ASP A 204 -6.41 -9.88 1.35
C ASP A 204 -6.27 -8.66 2.28
N SER A 205 -5.26 -8.68 3.15
CA SER A 205 -4.96 -7.57 4.07
C SER A 205 -3.48 -7.51 4.41
N ASP A 206 -2.77 -6.53 3.79
CA ASP A 206 -1.37 -6.20 4.09
C ASP A 206 -1.09 -4.71 3.83
N ALA A 207 0.17 -4.28 3.77
CA ALA A 207 0.53 -2.88 3.51
C ALA A 207 0.13 -2.38 2.10
N THR A 208 -0.13 -3.29 1.17
CA THR A 208 -0.46 -3.04 -0.24
C THR A 208 -1.86 -3.51 -0.63
N HIS A 209 -2.54 -4.23 0.26
CA HIS A 209 -3.87 -4.79 0.05
C HIS A 209 -4.79 -4.50 1.23
N THR A 210 -6.06 -4.26 0.94
CA THR A 210 -7.13 -4.09 1.93
C THR A 210 -8.35 -4.89 1.49
N PRO A 211 -9.14 -5.45 2.43
CA PRO A 211 -10.31 -6.26 2.11
C PRO A 211 -11.37 -5.54 1.26
N GLN A 212 -11.39 -4.23 1.30
CA GLN A 212 -12.20 -3.37 0.46
C GLN A 212 -11.32 -2.32 -0.21
N PHE A 213 -11.44 -2.16 -1.51
CA PHE A 213 -10.76 -1.11 -2.27
C PHE A 213 -11.63 -0.66 -3.45
N HIS A 214 -11.15 0.29 -4.24
CA HIS A 214 -11.88 0.82 -5.37
C HIS A 214 -11.20 0.46 -6.67
N GLN A 215 -11.98 0.03 -7.64
CA GLN A 215 -11.55 -0.14 -9.02
C GLN A 215 -12.31 0.83 -9.94
N ILE A 216 -11.70 1.13 -11.07
CA ILE A 216 -12.37 1.63 -12.26
C ILE A 216 -12.00 0.72 -13.41
N GLU A 217 -12.99 0.18 -14.11
CA GLU A 217 -12.81 -0.67 -15.26
C GLU A 217 -13.53 -0.08 -16.46
N GLY A 218 -12.99 -0.29 -17.64
CA GLY A 218 -13.59 0.15 -18.89
C GLY A 218 -13.81 -1.00 -19.85
N LEU A 219 -14.86 -0.86 -20.64
CA LEU A 219 -15.20 -1.72 -21.76
C LEU A 219 -15.50 -0.85 -22.97
N ALA A 220 -14.88 -1.17 -24.11
CA ALA A 220 -15.24 -0.63 -25.40
C ALA A 220 -15.56 -1.78 -26.35
N VAL A 221 -16.70 -1.73 -27.02
CA VAL A 221 -17.13 -2.73 -28.02
C VAL A 221 -17.67 -1.99 -29.25
N ASP A 222 -17.10 -2.30 -30.41
CA ASP A 222 -17.52 -1.74 -31.68
C ASP A 222 -17.16 -2.72 -32.83
N GLU A 223 -17.45 -2.36 -34.09
CA GLU A 223 -17.22 -3.24 -35.25
C GLU A 223 -15.72 -3.33 -35.61
N ASP A 224 -14.93 -2.25 -35.46
CA ASP A 224 -13.54 -2.15 -35.95
C ASP A 224 -12.51 -1.87 -34.84
N ILE A 225 -12.77 -2.30 -33.59
CA ILE A 225 -11.85 -2.11 -32.46
C ILE A 225 -10.68 -3.12 -32.52
N THR A 226 -9.49 -2.63 -32.13
CA THR A 226 -8.25 -3.40 -32.14
C THR A 226 -7.43 -3.19 -30.84
N LEU A 227 -6.44 -4.04 -30.63
CA LEU A 227 -5.44 -3.87 -29.56
C LEU A 227 -4.67 -2.54 -29.66
N ALA A 228 -4.58 -1.97 -30.88
CA ALA A 228 -3.95 -0.65 -31.08
C ALA A 228 -4.82 0.47 -30.50
N ASP A 229 -6.16 0.36 -30.60
CA ASP A 229 -7.11 1.31 -30.00
C ASP A 229 -7.08 1.24 -28.48
N LEU A 230 -6.99 0.03 -27.91
CA LEU A 230 -6.72 -0.16 -26.48
C LEU A 230 -5.44 0.58 -26.07
N LYS A 231 -4.33 0.35 -26.78
CA LYS A 231 -3.05 1.00 -26.47
C LYS A 231 -3.15 2.52 -26.59
N GLY A 232 -3.82 3.04 -27.61
CA GLY A 232 -4.05 4.47 -27.82
C GLY A 232 -4.84 5.09 -26.68
N THR A 233 -5.95 4.47 -26.28
CA THR A 233 -6.79 4.89 -25.16
C THR A 233 -6.01 4.94 -23.84
N LEU A 234 -5.23 3.91 -23.56
CA LEU A 234 -4.42 3.84 -22.34
C LEU A 234 -3.21 4.78 -22.36
N LEU A 235 -2.68 5.12 -23.53
CA LEU A 235 -1.64 6.14 -23.70
C LEU A 235 -2.17 7.54 -23.36
N GLU A 236 -3.34 7.89 -23.88
CA GLU A 236 -3.98 9.18 -23.57
C GLU A 236 -4.35 9.27 -22.06
N PHE A 237 -4.88 8.19 -21.48
CA PHE A 237 -5.07 8.08 -20.03
C PHE A 237 -3.75 8.32 -19.27
N ALA A 238 -2.67 7.62 -19.63
CA ALA A 238 -1.38 7.74 -18.94
C ALA A 238 -0.81 9.15 -19.03
N ARG A 239 -0.98 9.83 -20.15
CA ARG A 239 -0.57 11.22 -20.36
C ARG A 239 -1.40 12.20 -19.52
N ALA A 240 -2.70 12.02 -19.46
CA ALA A 240 -3.59 12.84 -18.67
C ALA A 240 -3.29 12.75 -17.17
N VAL A 241 -3.01 11.53 -16.65
CA VAL A 241 -2.78 11.31 -15.21
C VAL A 241 -1.35 11.61 -14.77
N PHE A 242 -0.35 11.21 -15.57
CA PHE A 242 1.06 11.21 -15.17
C PHE A 242 1.93 12.19 -15.97
N GLY A 243 1.33 12.94 -16.89
CA GLY A 243 1.98 13.99 -17.70
C GLY A 243 2.27 13.59 -19.15
N GLU A 244 2.31 14.56 -20.04
CA GLU A 244 2.35 14.43 -21.51
C GLU A 244 3.48 13.56 -22.07
N GLN A 245 4.60 13.47 -21.36
CA GLN A 245 5.76 12.69 -21.81
C GLN A 245 5.71 11.22 -21.37
N ARG A 246 4.54 10.69 -21.11
CA ARG A 246 4.37 9.28 -20.71
C ARG A 246 4.22 8.40 -21.94
N ASP A 247 4.75 7.20 -21.77
CA ASP A 247 4.63 6.11 -22.75
C ASP A 247 4.06 4.87 -22.06
N VAL A 248 3.40 4.01 -22.82
CA VAL A 248 2.82 2.75 -22.32
C VAL A 248 3.45 1.54 -22.99
N ARG A 249 3.65 0.50 -22.21
CA ARG A 249 4.17 -0.79 -22.62
C ARG A 249 3.16 -1.88 -22.27
N LEU A 250 2.83 -2.73 -23.22
CA LEU A 250 1.99 -3.91 -23.04
C LEU A 250 2.87 -5.13 -22.83
N ARG A 251 2.66 -5.85 -21.74
CA ARG A 251 3.33 -7.13 -21.45
C ARG A 251 2.31 -8.27 -21.48
N PRO A 252 2.56 -9.39 -22.16
CA PRO A 252 1.65 -10.52 -22.17
C PRO A 252 1.32 -11.01 -20.76
N HIS A 253 0.05 -11.26 -20.52
CA HIS A 253 -0.50 -11.82 -19.29
C HIS A 253 -1.66 -12.76 -19.61
N HIS A 254 -2.35 -13.29 -18.60
CA HIS A 254 -3.55 -14.09 -18.79
C HIS A 254 -4.66 -13.66 -17.83
N PHE A 255 -5.82 -13.32 -18.40
CA PHE A 255 -7.08 -13.16 -17.68
C PHE A 255 -8.15 -14.01 -18.36
N PRO A 256 -9.09 -14.65 -17.60
CA PRO A 256 -10.10 -15.54 -18.19
C PRO A 256 -11.03 -14.87 -19.22
N PHE A 257 -11.24 -13.56 -19.08
CA PHE A 257 -12.22 -12.78 -19.84
C PHE A 257 -11.59 -11.95 -20.98
N THR A 258 -10.29 -12.08 -21.20
CA THR A 258 -9.60 -11.39 -22.31
C THR A 258 -8.60 -12.32 -23.03
N GLU A 259 -8.49 -12.17 -24.37
CA GLU A 259 -7.53 -12.86 -25.21
C GLU A 259 -7.26 -12.02 -26.49
N PRO A 260 -6.03 -11.48 -26.69
CA PRO A 260 -4.89 -11.54 -25.78
C PRO A 260 -5.07 -10.66 -24.53
N SER A 261 -4.49 -11.14 -23.42
CA SER A 261 -4.43 -10.38 -22.18
C SER A 261 -3.07 -9.72 -22.00
N VAL A 262 -3.05 -8.53 -21.39
CA VAL A 262 -1.82 -7.78 -21.16
C VAL A 262 -1.85 -7.09 -19.78
N GLU A 263 -0.68 -7.00 -19.17
CA GLU A 263 -0.39 -6.02 -18.15
C GLU A 263 0.13 -4.73 -18.79
N VAL A 264 -0.24 -3.60 -18.28
CA VAL A 264 0.09 -2.30 -18.83
C VAL A 264 0.99 -1.53 -17.88
N ASP A 265 2.19 -1.24 -18.36
CA ASP A 265 3.16 -0.43 -17.65
C ASP A 265 3.18 0.98 -18.24
N VAL A 266 3.30 1.97 -17.36
CA VAL A 266 3.53 3.38 -17.70
C VAL A 266 5.00 3.72 -17.45
N SER A 267 5.64 4.48 -18.35
CA SER A 267 6.99 4.97 -18.14
C SER A 267 7.09 5.79 -16.87
N CYS A 268 8.06 5.46 -16.01
CA CYS A 268 8.18 6.05 -14.68
C CYS A 268 8.34 7.57 -14.75
N PHE A 269 7.41 8.31 -14.20
CA PHE A 269 7.40 9.77 -14.20
C PHE A 269 8.48 10.37 -13.27
N HIS A 270 8.92 9.63 -12.24
CA HIS A 270 9.93 10.11 -11.30
C HIS A 270 11.35 10.15 -11.90
N CYS A 271 11.73 9.16 -12.70
CA CYS A 271 13.02 9.09 -13.37
C CYS A 271 12.94 9.29 -14.89
N ASN A 272 11.78 9.67 -15.41
CA ASN A 272 11.50 9.81 -16.84
C ASN A 272 11.88 8.55 -17.67
N GLY A 273 11.48 7.39 -17.15
CA GLY A 273 11.72 6.10 -17.83
C GLY A 273 13.16 5.56 -17.75
N ARG A 274 14.09 6.29 -17.12
CA ARG A 274 15.52 5.92 -17.12
C ARG A 274 15.91 4.83 -16.12
N GLY A 275 15.09 4.59 -15.09
CA GLY A 275 15.39 3.68 -13.97
C GLY A 275 16.34 4.28 -12.93
N PHE A 276 17.04 5.38 -13.24
CA PHE A 276 18.01 6.05 -12.37
C PHE A 276 17.72 7.55 -12.29
N LEU A 277 18.01 8.14 -11.14
CA LEU A 277 17.89 9.58 -10.90
C LEU A 277 19.08 10.34 -11.51
N ALA A 278 19.02 11.68 -11.46
CA ALA A 278 20.06 12.53 -12.04
C ALA A 278 21.43 12.37 -11.35
N ASP A 279 21.44 12.02 -10.07
CA ASP A 279 22.63 11.74 -9.26
C ASP A 279 23.19 10.32 -9.45
N GLY A 280 22.58 9.50 -10.33
CA GLY A 280 22.96 8.11 -10.59
C GLY A 280 22.36 7.11 -9.60
N ALA A 281 21.59 7.55 -8.59
CA ALA A 281 20.90 6.64 -7.67
C ALA A 281 19.79 5.86 -8.38
N ARG A 282 19.59 4.62 -7.96
CA ARG A 282 18.50 3.79 -8.46
C ARG A 282 17.16 4.42 -8.09
N CYS A 283 16.26 4.58 -9.06
CA CYS A 283 14.94 5.14 -8.80
C CYS A 283 14.15 4.25 -7.82
N TYR A 284 13.76 4.79 -6.69
CA TYR A 284 13.02 4.06 -5.66
C TYR A 284 11.61 3.67 -6.10
N LEU A 285 10.96 4.50 -6.94
CA LEU A 285 9.58 4.29 -7.35
C LEU A 285 9.44 3.09 -8.31
N CYS A 286 10.25 3.05 -9.37
CA CYS A 286 10.25 1.96 -10.33
C CYS A 286 11.31 0.88 -10.02
N LYS A 287 12.01 0.98 -8.90
CA LYS A 287 13.07 0.03 -8.50
C LYS A 287 14.11 -0.21 -9.59
N GLY A 288 14.43 0.83 -10.36
CA GLY A 288 15.45 0.78 -11.41
C GLY A 288 14.98 0.28 -12.77
N GLU A 289 13.72 -0.07 -12.95
CA GLU A 289 13.22 -0.64 -14.20
C GLU A 289 12.78 0.40 -15.24
N GLY A 290 12.53 1.63 -14.80
CA GLY A 290 12.03 2.71 -15.66
C GLY A 290 10.54 2.61 -15.97
N TRP A 291 9.85 1.57 -15.53
CA TRP A 291 8.44 1.31 -15.78
C TRP A 291 7.68 1.03 -14.48
N LEU A 292 6.38 1.37 -14.47
CA LEU A 292 5.46 1.16 -13.36
C LEU A 292 4.25 0.39 -13.87
N GLU A 293 4.02 -0.80 -13.35
CA GLU A 293 2.79 -1.55 -13.59
C GLU A 293 1.60 -0.81 -12.97
N VAL A 294 0.57 -0.58 -13.78
CA VAL A 294 -0.58 0.25 -13.41
C VAL A 294 -1.89 -0.50 -13.47
N LEU A 295 -2.11 -1.32 -14.52
CA LEU A 295 -3.39 -1.95 -14.80
C LEU A 295 -3.28 -3.22 -15.65
N GLY A 296 -4.33 -4.04 -15.62
CA GLY A 296 -4.54 -5.15 -16.54
C GLY A 296 -5.52 -4.76 -17.64
N ALA A 297 -5.33 -5.33 -18.85
CA ALA A 297 -6.17 -5.07 -20.01
C ALA A 297 -6.14 -6.23 -21.01
N GLY A 298 -6.96 -6.17 -22.05
CA GLY A 298 -6.92 -7.11 -23.17
C GLY A 298 -8.11 -6.96 -24.10
N GLU A 299 -8.10 -7.70 -25.18
CA GLU A 299 -9.30 -7.84 -26.03
C GLU A 299 -10.30 -8.78 -25.34
N VAL A 300 -11.58 -8.47 -25.44
CA VAL A 300 -12.64 -9.24 -24.81
C VAL A 300 -12.70 -10.65 -25.40
N ASP A 301 -12.61 -11.67 -24.55
CA ASP A 301 -12.73 -13.06 -25.00
C ASP A 301 -14.10 -13.31 -25.66
N PRO A 302 -14.19 -13.94 -26.84
CA PRO A 302 -15.46 -14.26 -27.51
C PRO A 302 -16.47 -15.02 -26.63
N ASN A 303 -16.00 -15.83 -25.67
CA ASN A 303 -16.87 -16.52 -24.74
C ASN A 303 -17.65 -15.57 -23.82
N VAL A 304 -17.14 -14.36 -23.54
CA VAL A 304 -17.86 -13.34 -22.75
C VAL A 304 -19.09 -12.89 -23.53
N TYR A 305 -18.96 -12.63 -24.83
CA TYR A 305 -20.11 -12.27 -25.68
C TYR A 305 -21.15 -13.40 -25.76
N ALA A 306 -20.71 -14.65 -25.76
CA ALA A 306 -21.62 -15.81 -25.78
C ALA A 306 -22.52 -15.90 -24.54
N HIS A 307 -22.14 -15.27 -23.42
CA HIS A 307 -22.96 -15.18 -22.19
C HIS A 307 -23.96 -14.02 -22.22
N VAL A 308 -23.92 -13.16 -23.24
CA VAL A 308 -24.84 -12.00 -23.38
C VAL A 308 -26.01 -12.40 -24.27
N PRO A 309 -27.19 -12.67 -23.72
CA PRO A 309 -28.34 -13.05 -24.54
C PRO A 309 -28.81 -11.86 -25.39
N THR A 310 -29.11 -12.12 -26.67
CA THR A 310 -29.71 -11.10 -27.53
C THR A 310 -31.16 -10.83 -27.12
N THR A 311 -31.46 -9.60 -26.82
CA THR A 311 -32.79 -9.14 -26.38
C THR A 311 -33.24 -7.94 -27.23
N ALA A 312 -34.44 -7.44 -27.00
CA ALA A 312 -34.87 -6.20 -27.62
C ALA A 312 -34.09 -4.97 -27.17
N ALA A 313 -33.46 -5.03 -25.98
CA ALA A 313 -32.69 -3.92 -25.41
C ALA A 313 -31.31 -3.77 -26.05
N ASN A 314 -30.67 -4.89 -26.45
CA ASN A 314 -29.32 -4.90 -26.99
C ASN A 314 -29.26 -5.36 -28.47
N ALA A 315 -30.38 -5.48 -29.17
CA ALA A 315 -30.37 -5.90 -30.56
C ALA A 315 -29.52 -4.96 -31.44
N PRO A 316 -28.66 -5.50 -32.33
CA PRO A 316 -28.63 -6.87 -32.86
C PRO A 316 -27.90 -7.90 -32.00
N GLY A 317 -27.42 -7.56 -30.80
CA GLY A 317 -26.66 -8.40 -29.90
C GLY A 317 -25.15 -8.36 -30.17
N TYR A 318 -24.40 -9.15 -29.41
CA TYR A 318 -22.93 -9.17 -29.40
C TYR A 318 -22.40 -10.43 -30.09
N ASP A 319 -22.46 -10.41 -31.42
CA ASP A 319 -21.92 -11.49 -32.24
C ASP A 319 -20.40 -11.28 -32.42
N PRO A 320 -19.53 -12.20 -31.94
CA PRO A 320 -18.06 -12.03 -32.03
C PRO A 320 -17.51 -12.03 -33.47
N GLU A 321 -18.31 -12.44 -34.46
CA GLU A 321 -17.95 -12.33 -35.88
C GLU A 321 -18.20 -10.91 -36.43
N ARG A 322 -18.90 -10.05 -35.67
CA ARG A 322 -19.29 -8.71 -36.10
C ARG A 322 -18.74 -7.62 -35.21
N VAL A 323 -18.56 -7.87 -33.92
CA VAL A 323 -18.07 -6.89 -32.97
C VAL A 323 -16.82 -7.41 -32.26
N GLN A 324 -15.93 -6.49 -31.97
CA GLN A 324 -14.74 -6.71 -31.18
C GLN A 324 -14.72 -5.71 -30.04
N GLY A 325 -13.90 -5.92 -29.05
CA GLY A 325 -13.79 -4.97 -27.96
C GLY A 325 -12.59 -5.20 -27.10
N PHE A 326 -12.26 -4.20 -26.32
CA PHE A 326 -11.24 -4.30 -25.30
C PHE A 326 -11.79 -3.93 -23.92
N ALA A 327 -11.17 -4.50 -22.91
CA ALA A 327 -11.41 -4.16 -21.52
C ALA A 327 -10.11 -3.84 -20.79
N TRP A 328 -10.20 -3.01 -19.77
CA TRP A 328 -9.10 -2.66 -18.88
C TRP A 328 -9.60 -2.42 -17.46
N GLY A 329 -8.74 -2.62 -16.43
CA GLY A 329 -9.11 -2.39 -15.05
C GLY A 329 -7.94 -1.97 -14.18
N MET A 330 -8.15 -0.95 -13.31
CA MET A 330 -7.14 -0.44 -12.40
C MET A 330 -7.70 -0.16 -11.00
N GLY A 331 -6.84 -0.27 -9.99
CA GLY A 331 -7.13 0.15 -8.63
C GLY A 331 -7.00 1.66 -8.47
N ILE A 332 -8.04 2.33 -7.98
CA ILE A 332 -8.04 3.80 -7.79
C ILE A 332 -6.99 4.18 -6.73
N GLU A 333 -6.87 3.40 -5.66
CA GLU A 333 -5.85 3.59 -4.63
C GLU A 333 -4.44 3.54 -5.21
N ARG A 334 -4.18 2.61 -6.14
CA ARG A 334 -2.87 2.48 -6.79
C ARG A 334 -2.51 3.74 -7.58
N ILE A 335 -3.47 4.29 -8.32
CA ILE A 335 -3.28 5.55 -9.04
C ILE A 335 -3.02 6.71 -8.08
N ALA A 336 -3.83 6.83 -7.02
CA ALA A 336 -3.67 7.86 -6.00
C ALA A 336 -2.32 7.75 -5.28
N MET A 337 -1.89 6.53 -4.89
CA MET A 337 -0.56 6.30 -4.29
C MET A 337 0.57 6.76 -5.20
N LEU A 338 0.52 6.39 -6.47
CA LEU A 338 1.55 6.77 -7.44
C LEU A 338 1.60 8.28 -7.65
N ARG A 339 0.44 8.92 -7.79
CA ARG A 339 0.31 10.34 -8.08
C ARG A 339 0.71 11.24 -6.92
N HIS A 340 0.31 10.87 -5.73
CA HIS A 340 0.49 11.67 -4.51
C HIS A 340 1.69 11.22 -3.66
N GLY A 341 2.41 10.16 -4.06
CA GLY A 341 3.56 9.64 -3.32
C GLY A 341 3.20 9.02 -1.97
N ILE A 342 1.98 8.49 -1.83
CA ILE A 342 1.50 7.88 -0.59
C ILE A 342 2.06 6.45 -0.48
N PRO A 343 2.85 6.14 0.57
CA PRO A 343 3.59 4.88 0.63
C PRO A 343 2.76 3.68 1.12
N ASP A 344 1.66 3.93 1.82
CA ASP A 344 0.87 2.89 2.50
C ASP A 344 -0.62 3.09 2.21
N LEU A 345 -1.27 2.08 1.65
CA LEU A 345 -2.67 2.09 1.26
C LEU A 345 -3.61 2.26 2.45
N ARG A 346 -3.22 1.79 3.65
CA ARG A 346 -4.04 1.87 4.86
C ARG A 346 -4.33 3.30 5.28
N LEU A 347 -3.44 4.25 4.97
CA LEU A 347 -3.62 5.68 5.27
C LEU A 347 -4.92 6.26 4.69
N TYR A 348 -5.41 5.72 3.59
CA TYR A 348 -6.70 6.14 3.01
C TYR A 348 -7.91 5.81 3.91
N PHE A 349 -7.78 4.82 4.79
CA PHE A 349 -8.88 4.26 5.57
C PHE A 349 -8.75 4.49 7.09
N GLU A 350 -7.57 4.96 7.57
CA GLU A 350 -7.32 5.24 8.98
C GLU A 350 -8.04 6.49 9.49
N ASN A 351 -8.56 7.32 8.60
CA ASN A 351 -9.31 8.55 8.92
C ASN A 351 -8.51 9.55 9.78
N ASP A 352 -7.18 9.60 9.62
CA ASP A 352 -6.31 10.57 10.29
C ASP A 352 -6.49 11.95 9.64
N LEU A 353 -6.94 12.93 10.41
CA LEU A 353 -7.16 14.29 9.92
C LEU A 353 -5.90 14.93 9.36
N ARG A 354 -4.73 14.66 9.95
CA ARG A 354 -3.43 15.19 9.46
C ARG A 354 -3.08 14.67 8.06
N PHE A 355 -3.56 13.46 7.73
CA PHE A 355 -3.43 12.92 6.38
C PHE A 355 -4.48 13.56 5.45
N LEU A 356 -5.74 13.61 5.88
CA LEU A 356 -6.84 14.10 5.04
C LEU A 356 -6.73 15.60 4.70
N GLU A 357 -6.15 16.39 5.58
CA GLU A 357 -5.94 17.84 5.38
C GLU A 357 -4.87 18.19 4.35
N GLN A 358 -4.08 17.22 3.90
CA GLN A 358 -3.02 17.43 2.90
C GLN A 358 -3.58 17.49 1.45
N TRP A 359 -4.82 17.06 1.23
CA TRP A 359 -5.43 16.89 -0.09
C TRP A 359 -6.65 17.75 -0.36
#